data_ce6d5d2e236306bf09939390c26ded53
#
_entry.id   ce6d5d2e236306bf09939390c26ded53
#
_cell.length_a   1.000
_cell.length_b   1.000
_cell.length_c   1.000
_cell.angle_alpha   90.00
_cell.angle_beta   90.00
_cell.angle_gamma   90.00
#
_symmetry.space_group_name_H-M   'P 1'
#
loop_
_entity.id
_entity.type
_entity.pdbx_description
1 polymer ?
#
loop_
_entity_poly.entity_id
_entity_poly.type
_entity_poly.pdbx_seq_one_letter_code
_entity_poly.pdbx_strand_id
1 'polypeptide(L)'
;TGNYDLYVLFMEQSFKMLNPNGKLSYILPHKFLISDFGSGIRGFLARNKAVENLLHFGSEMVFEDASTYTCIITLSHSNQKLNFKSISPKDIFDEFVYDTTTYDKLGSDKWTLSNSDIAKVLEKINKQPLKVKDVFAKIFQGIATSGDDVYLLLQTKDGLYSKALDRVIEVEAGLLKPMLKGEDISRYKNLQNRYFIIFPYILENGKAKAMSEDFIKENYPKGYEYLKANEEFLRGREKRRFDNPKEWFLFSRKQGIDGVEQPKITTPEISLGANMSFD
;
A
#
# COMPACT_ATOMS: atom_id res chain seq x y z
N THR A 1 14.02 -8.14 13.88
CA THR A 1 12.82 -8.02 14.72
C THR A 1 11.79 -7.20 13.97
N GLY A 2 10.78 -7.82 13.42
CA GLY A 2 9.69 -7.25 12.67
C GLY A 2 8.77 -8.38 12.22
N ASN A 3 7.57 -8.05 11.77
CA ASN A 3 6.67 -9.05 11.17
C ASN A 3 7.31 -9.56 9.87
N TYR A 4 7.56 -10.86 9.81
CA TYR A 4 8.04 -11.55 8.61
C TYR A 4 7.13 -12.74 8.30
N ASP A 5 7.07 -13.11 7.03
CA ASP A 5 6.29 -14.26 6.60
C ASP A 5 7.08 -15.56 6.81
N LEU A 6 6.41 -16.61 7.26
CA LEU A 6 7.02 -17.91 7.59
C LEU A 6 7.75 -18.56 6.41
N TYR A 7 7.32 -18.32 5.17
CA TYR A 7 7.96 -18.91 3.98
C TYR A 7 9.45 -18.54 3.86
N VAL A 8 9.88 -17.40 4.42
CA VAL A 8 11.27 -16.98 4.45
C VAL A 8 12.13 -17.97 5.23
N LEU A 9 11.63 -18.44 6.36
CA LEU A 9 12.31 -19.46 7.17
C LEU A 9 12.34 -20.81 6.45
N PHE A 10 11.27 -21.18 5.77
CA PHE A 10 11.24 -22.41 4.98
C PHE A 10 12.29 -22.39 3.87
N MET A 11 12.43 -21.29 3.13
CA MET A 11 13.48 -21.17 2.12
C MET A 11 14.88 -21.39 2.70
N GLU A 12 15.19 -20.74 3.82
CA GLU A 12 16.50 -20.85 4.46
C GLU A 12 16.76 -22.29 4.95
N GLN A 13 15.82 -22.88 5.69
CA GLN A 13 16.01 -24.22 6.25
C GLN A 13 16.06 -25.28 5.16
N SER A 14 15.21 -25.22 4.16
CA SER A 14 15.21 -26.20 3.07
C SER A 14 16.50 -26.12 2.24
N PHE A 15 17.04 -24.91 2.02
CA PHE A 15 18.34 -24.77 1.37
C PHE A 15 19.48 -25.42 2.19
N LYS A 16 19.46 -25.24 3.52
CA LYS A 16 20.45 -25.88 4.41
C LYS A 16 20.38 -27.42 4.42
N MET A 17 19.21 -27.97 4.13
CA MET A 17 18.98 -29.41 4.08
C MET A 17 19.23 -29.99 2.68
N LEU A 18 19.49 -29.16 1.69
CA LEU A 18 19.66 -29.56 0.31
C LEU A 18 21.01 -30.32 0.13
N ASN A 19 20.96 -31.45 -0.53
CA ASN A 19 22.17 -32.18 -0.92
C ASN A 19 23.03 -31.35 -1.87
N PRO A 20 24.36 -31.56 -1.94
CA PRO A 20 25.25 -30.76 -2.78
C PRO A 20 24.85 -30.64 -4.24
N ASN A 21 24.24 -31.67 -4.83
CA ASN A 21 23.76 -31.69 -6.21
C ASN A 21 22.24 -31.58 -6.30
N GLY A 22 21.58 -31.31 -5.17
CA GLY A 22 20.13 -31.19 -5.09
C GLY A 22 19.59 -29.86 -5.66
N LYS A 23 18.37 -29.89 -6.10
CA LYS A 23 17.59 -28.72 -6.46
C LYS A 23 16.27 -28.69 -5.73
N LEU A 24 15.82 -27.52 -5.37
CA LEU A 24 14.58 -27.28 -4.66
C LEU A 24 13.83 -26.15 -5.36
N SER A 25 12.55 -26.36 -5.66
CA SER A 25 11.72 -25.29 -6.20
C SER A 25 10.52 -25.03 -5.31
N TYR A 26 10.23 -23.74 -5.12
CA TYR A 26 9.04 -23.26 -4.42
C TYR A 26 8.25 -22.30 -5.29
N ILE A 27 6.93 -22.36 -5.17
CA ILE A 27 6.07 -21.23 -5.48
C ILE A 27 5.74 -20.51 -4.17
N LEU A 28 6.01 -19.21 -4.11
CA LEU A 28 5.85 -18.42 -2.89
C LEU A 28 5.67 -16.92 -3.20
N PRO A 29 5.22 -16.11 -2.23
CA PRO A 29 5.07 -14.66 -2.45
C PRO A 29 6.40 -13.99 -2.80
N HIS A 30 6.42 -13.20 -3.87
CA HIS A 30 7.64 -12.52 -4.31
C HIS A 30 8.02 -11.28 -3.46
N LYS A 31 7.20 -10.93 -2.48
CA LYS A 31 7.35 -9.73 -1.65
C LYS A 31 8.71 -9.64 -0.94
N PHE A 32 9.34 -10.77 -0.63
CA PHE A 32 10.69 -10.79 -0.04
C PHE A 32 11.76 -10.10 -0.91
N LEU A 33 11.53 -9.98 -2.22
CA LEU A 33 12.48 -9.33 -3.13
C LEU A 33 12.63 -7.83 -2.84
N ILE A 34 11.55 -7.16 -2.41
CA ILE A 34 11.49 -5.70 -2.29
C ILE A 34 11.15 -5.17 -0.89
N SER A 35 10.61 -6.00 0.01
CA SER A 35 10.23 -5.56 1.37
C SER A 35 11.41 -5.59 2.34
N ASP A 36 11.29 -4.80 3.40
CA ASP A 36 12.35 -4.68 4.40
C ASP A 36 12.56 -5.98 5.19
N PHE A 37 11.48 -6.72 5.49
CA PHE A 37 11.61 -8.03 6.16
C PHE A 37 12.40 -9.05 5.33
N GLY A 38 12.46 -8.89 4.01
CA GLY A 38 13.20 -9.76 3.10
C GLY A 38 14.72 -9.57 3.14
N SER A 39 15.24 -8.53 3.81
CA SER A 39 16.67 -8.19 3.82
C SER A 39 17.56 -9.36 4.26
N GLY A 40 17.19 -10.05 5.34
CA GLY A 40 17.93 -11.20 5.86
C GLY A 40 18.03 -12.35 4.86
N ILE A 41 16.89 -12.76 4.28
CA ILE A 41 16.87 -13.88 3.32
C ILE A 41 17.57 -13.51 2.01
N ARG A 42 17.42 -12.27 1.50
CA ARG A 42 18.17 -11.82 0.31
C ARG A 42 19.66 -11.92 0.54
N GLY A 43 20.17 -11.40 1.68
CA GLY A 43 21.56 -11.50 2.04
C GLY A 43 22.06 -12.95 2.19
N PHE A 44 21.24 -13.84 2.75
CA PHE A 44 21.54 -15.26 2.84
C PHE A 44 21.64 -15.91 1.45
N LEU A 45 20.65 -15.72 0.60
CA LEU A 45 20.59 -16.28 -0.75
C LEU A 45 21.76 -15.76 -1.63
N ALA A 46 22.08 -14.47 -1.51
CA ALA A 46 23.20 -13.87 -2.25
C ALA A 46 24.55 -14.45 -1.82
N ARG A 47 24.85 -14.47 -0.52
CA ARG A 47 26.12 -15.00 0.01
C ARG A 47 26.35 -16.46 -0.36
N ASN A 48 25.30 -17.26 -0.36
CA ASN A 48 25.37 -18.69 -0.70
C ASN A 48 25.23 -18.96 -2.20
N LYS A 49 25.06 -17.93 -3.04
CA LYS A 49 24.80 -18.06 -4.47
C LYS A 49 23.69 -19.10 -4.73
N ALA A 50 22.61 -18.99 -3.94
CA ALA A 50 21.65 -20.06 -3.75
C ALA A 50 20.58 -20.14 -4.83
N VAL A 51 20.29 -19.06 -5.56
CA VAL A 51 19.18 -19.02 -6.51
C VAL A 51 19.67 -19.34 -7.92
N GLU A 52 19.22 -20.46 -8.45
CA GLU A 52 19.51 -20.85 -9.84
C GLU A 52 18.57 -20.10 -10.80
N ASN A 53 17.27 -20.19 -10.55
CA ASN A 53 16.24 -19.58 -11.39
C ASN A 53 15.20 -18.86 -10.54
N LEU A 54 14.67 -17.76 -11.06
CA LEU A 54 13.56 -17.03 -10.49
C LEU A 54 12.61 -16.56 -11.60
N LEU A 55 11.40 -17.12 -11.60
CA LEU A 55 10.30 -16.67 -12.45
C LEU A 55 9.33 -15.88 -11.59
N HIS A 56 8.98 -14.67 -11.98
CA HIS A 56 8.00 -13.90 -11.24
C HIS A 56 6.90 -13.39 -12.16
N PHE A 57 5.67 -13.38 -11.65
CA PHE A 57 4.46 -13.11 -12.42
C PHE A 57 3.98 -11.66 -12.32
N GLY A 58 4.84 -10.75 -11.86
CA GLY A 58 4.50 -9.33 -11.72
C GLY A 58 3.31 -9.09 -10.80
N SER A 59 2.32 -8.37 -11.30
CA SER A 59 1.06 -8.10 -10.61
C SER A 59 -0.08 -9.05 -11.02
N GLU A 60 0.21 -10.12 -11.74
CA GLU A 60 -0.77 -11.12 -12.11
C GLU A 60 -0.89 -12.20 -11.02
N MET A 61 -2.12 -12.58 -10.71
CA MET A 61 -2.39 -13.64 -9.74
C MET A 61 -2.36 -15.00 -10.42
N VAL A 62 -1.72 -15.96 -9.76
CA VAL A 62 -1.64 -17.35 -10.23
C VAL A 62 -2.79 -18.19 -9.67
N PHE A 63 -3.29 -17.83 -8.48
CA PHE A 63 -4.34 -18.56 -7.78
C PHE A 63 -5.58 -17.67 -7.64
N GLU A 64 -6.75 -18.21 -7.94
CA GLU A 64 -8.03 -17.47 -7.89
C GLU A 64 -8.40 -17.06 -6.45
N ASP A 65 -8.14 -17.92 -5.49
CA ASP A 65 -8.52 -17.73 -4.08
C ASP A 65 -7.45 -17.05 -3.22
N ALA A 66 -6.28 -16.75 -3.78
CA ALA A 66 -5.18 -16.16 -3.02
C ALA A 66 -4.78 -14.79 -3.60
N SER A 67 -5.07 -13.73 -2.87
CA SER A 67 -4.70 -12.34 -3.21
C SER A 67 -3.20 -12.06 -2.97
N THR A 68 -2.32 -12.91 -3.49
CA THR A 68 -0.88 -12.74 -3.35
C THR A 68 -0.16 -12.86 -4.68
N TYR A 69 0.80 -11.99 -4.89
CA TYR A 69 1.67 -12.02 -6.07
C TYR A 69 2.83 -12.98 -5.80
N THR A 70 3.01 -13.95 -6.69
CA THR A 70 3.92 -15.07 -6.47
C THR A 70 5.11 -15.05 -7.41
N CYS A 71 6.11 -15.86 -7.08
CA CYS A 71 7.21 -16.25 -7.95
C CYS A 71 7.48 -17.74 -7.79
N ILE A 72 8.13 -18.34 -8.79
CA ILE A 72 8.77 -19.66 -8.68
C ILE A 72 10.26 -19.41 -8.51
N ILE A 73 10.80 -19.89 -7.41
CA ILE A 73 12.22 -19.82 -7.13
C ILE A 73 12.83 -21.24 -7.07
N THR A 74 13.90 -21.45 -7.83
CA THR A 74 14.68 -22.70 -7.78
C THR A 74 16.00 -22.43 -7.08
N LEU A 75 16.26 -23.18 -6.02
CA LEU A 75 17.46 -23.11 -5.23
C LEU A 75 18.37 -24.30 -5.55
N SER A 76 19.67 -24.04 -5.66
CA SER A 76 20.74 -25.03 -5.79
C SER A 76 22.03 -24.45 -5.27
N HIS A 77 23.09 -25.28 -5.17
CA HIS A 77 24.38 -24.82 -4.68
C HIS A 77 25.26 -24.23 -5.78
N SER A 78 26.11 -23.27 -5.42
CA SER A 78 27.27 -22.81 -6.21
C SER A 78 26.92 -22.21 -7.59
N ASN A 79 25.81 -21.50 -7.70
CA ASN A 79 25.43 -20.85 -8.94
C ASN A 79 26.38 -19.69 -9.28
N GLN A 80 26.81 -19.61 -10.55
CA GLN A 80 27.64 -18.52 -11.04
C GLN A 80 26.82 -17.25 -11.32
N LYS A 81 25.57 -17.41 -11.73
CA LYS A 81 24.60 -16.36 -12.07
C LYS A 81 23.23 -16.76 -11.56
N LEU A 82 22.42 -15.76 -11.31
CA LEU A 82 21.00 -15.89 -11.10
C LEU A 82 20.30 -15.66 -12.43
N ASN A 83 19.50 -16.63 -12.88
CA ASN A 83 18.64 -16.51 -14.03
C ASN A 83 17.26 -16.02 -13.60
N PHE A 84 16.72 -15.03 -14.25
CA PHE A 84 15.40 -14.53 -13.88
C PHE A 84 14.55 -14.16 -15.10
N LYS A 85 13.23 -14.20 -14.94
CA LYS A 85 12.28 -13.75 -15.94
C LYS A 85 11.00 -13.25 -15.30
N SER A 86 10.44 -12.20 -15.88
CA SER A 86 9.06 -11.79 -15.62
C SER A 86 8.20 -12.26 -16.79
N ILE A 87 7.17 -13.07 -16.49
CA ILE A 87 6.25 -13.64 -17.50
C ILE A 87 4.82 -13.60 -16.97
N SER A 88 3.84 -13.65 -17.86
CA SER A 88 2.47 -13.96 -17.46
C SER A 88 2.33 -15.42 -17.02
N PRO A 89 1.49 -15.73 -16.01
CA PRO A 89 1.21 -17.12 -15.64
C PRO A 89 0.75 -17.99 -16.79
N LYS A 90 0.14 -17.43 -17.80
CA LYS A 90 -0.33 -18.14 -19.01
C LYS A 90 0.81 -18.67 -19.88
N ASP A 91 1.94 -17.97 -19.85
CA ASP A 91 3.08 -18.24 -20.73
C ASP A 91 4.13 -19.18 -20.07
N ILE A 92 3.80 -19.75 -18.89
CA ILE A 92 4.75 -20.56 -18.11
C ILE A 92 5.24 -21.82 -18.85
N PHE A 93 4.45 -22.32 -19.80
CA PHE A 93 4.77 -23.49 -20.61
C PHE A 93 5.33 -23.13 -22.00
N ASP A 94 5.40 -21.85 -22.32
CA ASP A 94 5.98 -21.36 -23.56
C ASP A 94 7.52 -21.35 -23.48
N GLU A 95 8.16 -21.33 -24.64
CA GLU A 95 9.61 -21.15 -24.71
C GLU A 95 9.97 -19.69 -24.37
N PHE A 96 10.86 -19.49 -23.43
CA PHE A 96 11.39 -18.16 -23.08
C PHE A 96 12.88 -18.20 -22.74
N VAL A 97 13.54 -17.06 -22.88
CA VAL A 97 14.94 -16.90 -22.53
C VAL A 97 15.04 -16.13 -21.20
N TYR A 98 15.81 -16.67 -20.29
CA TYR A 98 16.12 -16.01 -19.02
C TYR A 98 17.03 -14.80 -19.24
N ASP A 99 16.74 -13.72 -18.53
CA ASP A 99 17.71 -12.68 -18.23
C ASP A 99 18.65 -13.17 -17.12
N THR A 100 19.83 -12.61 -17.01
CA THR A 100 20.83 -13.03 -16.01
C THR A 100 21.38 -11.86 -15.22
N THR A 101 21.70 -12.10 -13.95
CA THR A 101 22.48 -11.18 -13.13
C THR A 101 23.56 -11.92 -12.35
N THR A 102 24.64 -11.25 -12.01
CA THR A 102 25.74 -11.80 -11.21
C THR A 102 25.54 -11.50 -9.73
N TYR A 103 26.07 -12.35 -8.87
CA TYR A 103 25.87 -12.26 -7.43
C TYR A 103 26.63 -11.10 -6.76
N ASP A 104 27.63 -10.51 -7.42
CA ASP A 104 28.31 -9.29 -6.97
C ASP A 104 27.37 -8.07 -6.92
N LYS A 105 26.27 -8.10 -7.69
CA LYS A 105 25.23 -7.06 -7.73
C LYS A 105 24.09 -7.31 -6.75
N LEU A 106 24.11 -8.44 -6.05
CA LEU A 106 23.04 -8.88 -5.16
C LEU A 106 23.55 -8.89 -3.71
N GLY A 107 22.71 -8.45 -2.80
CA GLY A 107 22.99 -8.41 -1.37
C GLY A 107 21.72 -8.48 -0.53
N SER A 108 21.75 -7.85 0.62
CA SER A 108 20.60 -7.67 1.50
C SER A 108 19.63 -6.58 1.03
N ASP A 109 20.08 -5.70 0.15
CA ASP A 109 19.25 -4.67 -0.44
C ASP A 109 18.15 -5.24 -1.34
N LYS A 110 17.20 -4.40 -1.71
CA LYS A 110 16.08 -4.80 -2.58
C LYS A 110 16.59 -5.32 -3.91
N TRP A 111 16.08 -6.48 -4.33
CA TRP A 111 16.43 -7.07 -5.61
C TRP A 111 15.48 -6.56 -6.70
N THR A 112 15.93 -5.58 -7.45
CA THR A 112 15.20 -5.09 -8.64
C THR A 112 15.73 -5.83 -9.86
N LEU A 113 15.17 -7.01 -10.11
CA LEU A 113 15.53 -7.84 -11.25
C LEU A 113 14.82 -7.32 -12.49
N SER A 114 15.56 -6.71 -13.39
CA SER A 114 15.03 -6.08 -14.60
C SER A 114 15.92 -6.41 -15.79
N ASN A 115 15.32 -6.43 -16.98
CA ASN A 115 16.09 -6.56 -18.23
C ASN A 115 17.05 -5.38 -18.40
N SER A 116 17.99 -5.50 -19.34
CA SER A 116 19.08 -4.54 -19.54
C SER A 116 18.61 -3.11 -19.78
N ASP A 117 17.47 -2.92 -20.44
CA ASP A 117 16.98 -1.57 -20.78
C ASP A 117 16.31 -0.88 -19.61
N ILE A 118 15.50 -1.61 -18.84
CA ILE A 118 14.94 -1.12 -17.58
C ILE A 118 16.07 -0.83 -16.57
N ALA A 119 17.08 -1.70 -16.50
CA ALA A 119 18.25 -1.48 -15.64
C ALA A 119 18.98 -0.16 -15.95
N LYS A 120 19.17 0.18 -17.23
CA LYS A 120 19.77 1.47 -17.65
C LYS A 120 18.91 2.67 -17.23
N VAL A 121 17.58 2.56 -17.34
CA VAL A 121 16.66 3.62 -16.90
C VAL A 121 16.73 3.80 -15.39
N LEU A 122 16.70 2.71 -14.63
CA LEU A 122 16.83 2.74 -13.17
C LEU A 122 18.18 3.33 -12.73
N GLU A 123 19.27 2.97 -13.40
CA GLU A 123 20.57 3.54 -13.14
C GLU A 123 20.58 5.07 -13.35
N LYS A 124 19.98 5.54 -14.45
CA LYS A 124 19.83 6.97 -14.72
C LYS A 124 19.00 7.68 -13.66
N ILE A 125 17.91 7.08 -13.20
CA ILE A 125 17.08 7.62 -12.10
C ILE A 125 17.88 7.64 -10.80
N ASN A 126 18.64 6.58 -10.49
CA ASN A 126 19.43 6.47 -9.28
C ASN A 126 20.62 7.45 -9.22
N LYS A 127 21.10 7.90 -10.37
CA LYS A 127 22.13 8.94 -10.46
C LYS A 127 21.62 10.36 -10.24
N GLN A 128 20.29 10.57 -10.12
CA GLN A 128 19.76 11.91 -9.82
C GLN A 128 20.24 12.37 -8.44
N PRO A 129 20.70 13.64 -8.33
CA PRO A 129 21.31 14.14 -7.10
C PRO A 129 20.32 14.29 -5.96
N LEU A 130 19.05 14.55 -6.26
CA LEU A 130 17.98 14.70 -5.28
C LEU A 130 17.03 13.49 -5.31
N LYS A 131 16.69 13.03 -4.13
CA LYS A 131 15.64 12.01 -3.91
C LYS A 131 14.41 12.66 -3.30
N VAL A 132 13.28 12.00 -3.40
CA VAL A 132 12.01 12.48 -2.81
C VAL A 132 12.17 12.85 -1.34
N LYS A 133 12.88 12.03 -0.56
CA LYS A 133 13.19 12.27 0.87
C LYS A 133 14.03 13.52 1.14
N ASP A 134 14.77 14.00 0.15
CA ASP A 134 15.65 15.19 0.29
C ASP A 134 14.86 16.47 0.02
N VAL A 135 13.71 16.37 -0.66
CA VAL A 135 12.86 17.48 -1.06
C VAL A 135 11.66 17.65 -0.13
N PHE A 136 11.06 16.54 0.31
CA PHE A 136 9.85 16.54 1.11
C PHE A 136 10.16 16.19 2.57
N ALA A 137 9.70 17.04 3.48
CA ALA A 137 9.87 16.84 4.92
C ALA A 137 9.14 15.59 5.44
N LYS A 138 8.03 15.21 4.80
CA LYS A 138 7.20 14.08 5.23
C LYS A 138 6.51 13.43 4.03
N ILE A 139 6.44 12.11 4.05
CA ILE A 139 5.63 11.28 3.15
C ILE A 139 4.67 10.49 4.03
N PHE A 140 3.38 10.56 3.75
CA PHE A 140 2.37 9.86 4.56
C PHE A 140 1.21 9.40 3.70
N GLN A 141 0.53 8.37 4.18
CA GLN A 141 -0.70 7.89 3.59
C GLN A 141 -1.84 8.86 3.91
N GLY A 142 -2.80 9.00 3.01
CA GLY A 142 -4.02 9.76 3.24
C GLY A 142 -4.88 9.19 4.38
N ILE A 143 -6.01 9.82 4.62
CA ILE A 143 -6.96 9.40 5.67
C ILE A 143 -7.48 8.00 5.40
N ALA A 144 -7.46 7.13 6.41
CA ALA A 144 -8.03 5.80 6.38
C ALA A 144 -9.12 5.67 7.44
N THR A 145 -10.36 5.56 7.00
CA THR A 145 -11.55 5.56 7.88
C THR A 145 -11.97 4.16 8.31
N SER A 146 -11.71 3.13 7.50
CA SER A 146 -12.35 1.79 7.55
C SER A 146 -13.88 1.85 7.54
N GLY A 147 -14.44 2.90 6.94
CA GLY A 147 -15.88 3.12 6.85
C GLY A 147 -16.23 4.20 5.83
N ASP A 148 -15.57 4.18 4.68
CA ASP A 148 -15.70 5.20 3.65
C ASP A 148 -17.14 5.44 3.22
N ASP A 149 -17.98 4.41 3.18
CA ASP A 149 -19.40 4.54 2.80
C ASP A 149 -20.20 5.44 3.77
N VAL A 150 -19.74 5.53 5.03
CA VAL A 150 -20.34 6.42 6.05
C VAL A 150 -19.65 7.79 6.05
N TYR A 151 -18.32 7.81 6.02
CA TYR A 151 -17.60 9.08 6.20
C TYR A 151 -17.55 9.95 4.95
N LEU A 152 -17.57 9.36 3.74
CA LEU A 152 -17.45 10.09 2.49
C LEU A 152 -18.84 10.41 1.93
N LEU A 153 -19.13 11.69 1.80
CA LEU A 153 -20.37 12.21 1.25
C LEU A 153 -20.09 12.80 -0.14
N LEU A 154 -20.87 12.35 -1.13
CA LEU A 154 -20.73 12.86 -2.50
C LEU A 154 -21.53 14.16 -2.65
N GLN A 155 -20.90 15.22 -3.13
CA GLN A 155 -21.59 16.45 -3.49
C GLN A 155 -22.42 16.23 -4.75
N THR A 156 -23.72 16.39 -4.65
CA THR A 156 -24.66 16.34 -5.75
C THR A 156 -25.37 17.68 -5.95
N LYS A 157 -26.21 17.79 -6.97
CA LYS A 157 -27.05 18.98 -7.19
C LYS A 157 -28.06 19.18 -6.06
N ASP A 158 -28.50 18.10 -5.43
CA ASP A 158 -29.55 18.10 -4.39
C ASP A 158 -28.95 18.18 -2.97
N GLY A 159 -27.63 18.15 -2.83
CA GLY A 159 -26.94 18.21 -1.55
C GLY A 159 -25.91 17.09 -1.36
N LEU A 160 -25.61 16.74 -0.12
CA LEU A 160 -24.65 15.72 0.24
C LEU A 160 -25.31 14.32 0.25
N TYR A 161 -24.91 13.48 -0.70
CA TYR A 161 -25.41 12.11 -0.79
C TYR A 161 -24.57 11.16 0.07
N SER A 162 -25.25 10.41 0.92
CA SER A 162 -24.66 9.32 1.72
C SER A 162 -24.88 7.98 1.05
N LYS A 163 -23.80 7.28 0.76
CA LYS A 163 -23.87 5.91 0.25
C LYS A 163 -24.38 4.91 1.30
N ALA A 164 -24.02 5.14 2.57
CA ALA A 164 -24.45 4.25 3.66
C ALA A 164 -25.97 4.26 3.90
N LEU A 165 -26.62 5.42 3.72
CA LEU A 165 -28.07 5.57 3.91
C LEU A 165 -28.85 5.64 2.59
N ASP A 166 -28.16 5.60 1.44
CA ASP A 166 -28.73 5.72 0.09
C ASP A 166 -29.68 6.92 -0.08
N ARG A 167 -29.28 8.08 0.45
CA ARG A 167 -30.08 9.31 0.39
C ARG A 167 -29.21 10.55 0.57
N VAL A 168 -29.79 11.70 0.18
CA VAL A 168 -29.27 13.02 0.52
C VAL A 168 -29.48 13.30 2.00
N ILE A 169 -28.47 13.86 2.64
CA ILE A 169 -28.46 14.19 4.07
C ILE A 169 -27.96 15.63 4.27
N GLU A 170 -28.22 16.13 5.44
CA GLU A 170 -27.68 17.40 5.91
C GLU A 170 -26.68 17.17 7.03
N VAL A 171 -25.55 17.84 6.96
CA VAL A 171 -24.48 17.86 7.99
C VAL A 171 -23.93 19.26 8.07
N GLU A 172 -23.62 19.72 9.26
CA GLU A 172 -23.04 21.04 9.49
C GLU A 172 -21.64 21.16 8.85
N ALA A 173 -21.41 22.28 8.17
CA ALA A 173 -20.16 22.55 7.44
C ALA A 173 -18.91 22.43 8.34
N GLY A 174 -19.03 22.75 9.62
CA GLY A 174 -17.92 22.66 10.58
C GLY A 174 -17.47 21.24 10.88
N LEU A 175 -18.30 20.23 10.60
CA LEU A 175 -17.94 18.82 10.73
C LEU A 175 -17.40 18.22 9.41
N LEU A 176 -17.33 19.01 8.34
CA LEU A 176 -16.96 18.55 7.01
C LEU A 176 -15.61 19.11 6.58
N LYS A 177 -14.84 18.30 5.85
CA LYS A 177 -13.66 18.74 5.10
C LYS A 177 -13.77 18.27 3.65
N PRO A 178 -13.28 19.08 2.67
CA PRO A 178 -13.13 18.58 1.30
C PRO A 178 -12.24 17.36 1.26
N MET A 179 -12.54 16.39 0.41
CA MET A 179 -11.78 15.16 0.27
C MET A 179 -11.55 14.79 -1.19
N LEU A 180 -10.33 14.41 -1.49
CA LEU A 180 -9.92 13.87 -2.78
C LEU A 180 -9.80 12.34 -2.68
N LYS A 181 -10.35 11.64 -3.66
CA LYS A 181 -10.06 10.21 -3.87
C LYS A 181 -8.97 10.04 -4.91
N GLY A 182 -8.31 8.88 -4.92
CA GLY A 182 -7.27 8.59 -5.90
C GLY A 182 -7.70 8.81 -7.36
N GLU A 183 -8.96 8.54 -7.67
CA GLU A 183 -9.56 8.76 -9.00
C GLU A 183 -9.67 10.25 -9.40
N ASP A 184 -9.67 11.16 -8.44
CA ASP A 184 -9.74 12.60 -8.67
C ASP A 184 -8.36 13.20 -9.00
N ILE A 185 -7.29 12.45 -8.75
CA ILE A 185 -5.91 12.90 -8.94
C ILE A 185 -5.45 12.52 -10.33
N SER A 186 -5.21 13.52 -11.16
CA SER A 186 -4.75 13.32 -12.55
C SER A 186 -3.72 14.36 -12.90
N ARG A 187 -2.68 13.95 -13.63
CA ARG A 187 -1.64 14.85 -14.11
C ARG A 187 -2.21 15.94 -15.02
N TYR A 188 -1.82 17.19 -14.78
CA TYR A 188 -2.22 18.37 -15.56
C TYR A 188 -3.72 18.70 -15.52
N LYS A 189 -4.45 18.24 -14.53
CA LYS A 189 -5.83 18.62 -14.29
C LYS A 189 -5.96 19.35 -12.96
N ASN A 190 -6.88 20.31 -12.91
CA ASN A 190 -7.26 20.92 -11.66
C ASN A 190 -7.98 19.92 -10.78
N LEU A 191 -7.65 19.91 -9.50
CA LEU A 191 -8.33 19.09 -8.51
C LEU A 191 -9.79 19.55 -8.38
N GLN A 192 -10.72 18.61 -8.40
CA GLN A 192 -12.13 18.85 -8.16
C GLN A 192 -12.56 18.07 -6.93
N ASN A 193 -12.93 18.78 -5.89
CA ASN A 193 -13.46 18.20 -4.68
C ASN A 193 -14.91 17.75 -4.92
N ARG A 194 -15.10 16.48 -5.25
CA ARG A 194 -16.43 15.87 -5.40
C ARG A 194 -16.96 15.30 -4.09
N TYR A 195 -16.06 15.08 -3.13
CA TYR A 195 -16.39 14.48 -1.86
C TYR A 195 -16.12 15.41 -0.70
N PHE A 196 -16.94 15.28 0.33
CA PHE A 196 -16.69 15.77 1.67
C PHE A 196 -16.53 14.62 2.63
N ILE A 197 -15.61 14.74 3.58
CA ILE A 197 -15.44 13.76 4.65
C ILE A 197 -15.98 14.32 5.95
N ILE A 198 -16.76 13.52 6.69
CA ILE A 198 -17.09 13.82 8.08
C ILE A 198 -15.81 13.70 8.88
N PHE A 199 -15.38 14.79 9.50
CA PHE A 199 -14.06 14.93 10.11
C PHE A 199 -14.19 15.20 11.61
N PRO A 200 -14.29 14.17 12.47
CA PRO A 200 -14.54 14.32 13.90
C PRO A 200 -13.26 14.72 14.67
N TYR A 201 -12.51 15.68 14.16
CA TYR A 201 -11.26 16.17 14.74
C TYR A 201 -11.16 17.68 14.63
N ILE A 202 -10.48 18.28 15.61
CA ILE A 202 -10.05 19.68 15.60
C ILE A 202 -8.55 19.70 15.30
N LEU A 203 -8.12 20.55 14.40
CA LEU A 203 -6.70 20.78 14.10
C LEU A 203 -6.19 21.97 14.91
N GLU A 204 -5.38 21.71 15.91
CA GLU A 204 -4.76 22.71 16.77
C GLU A 204 -3.23 22.61 16.67
N ASN A 205 -2.59 23.71 16.25
CA ASN A 205 -1.13 23.76 16.12
C ASN A 205 -0.54 22.64 15.25
N GLY A 206 -1.23 22.26 14.17
CA GLY A 206 -0.79 21.18 13.27
C GLY A 206 -0.94 19.77 13.84
N LYS A 207 -1.72 19.59 14.89
CA LYS A 207 -2.06 18.28 15.48
C LYS A 207 -3.56 18.08 15.51
N ALA A 208 -3.99 16.88 15.15
CA ALA A 208 -5.38 16.49 15.21
C ALA A 208 -5.76 15.96 16.59
N LYS A 209 -6.78 16.57 17.19
CA LYS A 209 -7.40 16.15 18.44
C LYS A 209 -8.81 15.67 18.16
N ALA A 210 -9.15 14.48 18.62
CA ALA A 210 -10.50 13.95 18.48
C ALA A 210 -11.51 14.83 19.21
N MET A 211 -12.65 15.12 18.58
CA MET A 211 -13.81 15.70 19.25
C MET A 211 -14.41 14.66 20.21
N SER A 212 -15.00 15.14 21.32
CA SER A 212 -15.82 14.26 22.16
C SER A 212 -17.20 14.05 21.52
N GLU A 213 -17.87 12.96 21.90
CA GLU A 213 -19.24 12.68 21.44
C GLU A 213 -20.19 13.81 21.84
N ASP A 214 -20.10 14.31 23.07
CA ASP A 214 -20.91 15.41 23.57
C ASP A 214 -20.66 16.69 22.75
N PHE A 215 -19.40 17.00 22.43
CA PHE A 215 -19.06 18.17 21.62
C PHE A 215 -19.70 18.09 20.23
N ILE A 216 -19.67 16.91 19.59
CA ILE A 216 -20.31 16.74 18.27
C ILE A 216 -21.81 16.88 18.40
N LYS A 217 -22.43 16.29 19.41
CA LYS A 217 -23.87 16.34 19.67
C LYS A 217 -24.38 17.78 19.89
N GLU A 218 -23.62 18.58 20.63
CA GLU A 218 -23.98 19.96 20.94
C GLU A 218 -23.75 20.91 19.76
N ASN A 219 -22.65 20.78 19.04
CA ASN A 219 -22.26 21.72 18.00
C ASN A 219 -22.63 21.29 16.59
N TYR A 220 -22.84 19.99 16.34
CA TYR A 220 -23.14 19.41 15.03
C TYR A 220 -24.27 18.36 15.15
N PRO A 221 -25.49 18.77 15.60
CA PRO A 221 -26.55 17.81 15.88
C PRO A 221 -26.98 16.96 14.68
N LYS A 222 -27.03 17.53 13.45
CA LYS A 222 -27.37 16.76 12.26
C LYS A 222 -26.28 15.74 11.91
N GLY A 223 -25.00 16.14 12.01
CA GLY A 223 -23.86 15.25 11.86
C GLY A 223 -23.86 14.15 12.92
N TYR A 224 -24.21 14.47 14.15
CA TYR A 224 -24.34 13.48 15.23
C TYR A 224 -25.46 12.48 14.95
N GLU A 225 -26.66 12.94 14.57
CA GLU A 225 -27.77 12.05 14.20
C GLU A 225 -27.38 11.12 13.04
N TYR A 226 -26.69 11.63 12.04
CA TYR A 226 -26.17 10.82 10.94
C TYR A 226 -25.18 9.75 11.41
N LEU A 227 -24.22 10.10 12.26
CA LEU A 227 -23.26 9.14 12.83
C LEU A 227 -23.99 8.07 13.68
N LYS A 228 -24.99 8.48 14.47
CA LYS A 228 -25.84 7.56 15.28
C LYS A 228 -26.65 6.61 14.39
N ALA A 229 -27.17 7.06 13.27
CA ALA A 229 -27.87 6.20 12.32
C ALA A 229 -26.96 5.09 11.74
N ASN A 230 -25.64 5.29 11.77
CA ASN A 230 -24.63 4.34 11.30
C ASN A 230 -23.83 3.69 12.44
N GLU A 231 -24.24 3.84 13.70
CA GLU A 231 -23.44 3.45 14.87
C GLU A 231 -23.11 1.95 14.88
N GLU A 232 -24.06 1.09 14.55
CA GLU A 232 -23.84 -0.37 14.55
C GLU A 232 -22.72 -0.75 13.56
N PHE A 233 -22.78 -0.22 12.33
CA PHE A 233 -21.73 -0.41 11.35
C PHE A 233 -20.37 0.13 11.85
N LEU A 234 -20.36 1.35 12.37
CA LEU A 234 -19.12 2.00 12.84
C LEU A 234 -18.48 1.25 14.00
N ARG A 235 -19.25 0.70 14.93
CA ARG A 235 -18.77 -0.15 16.03
C ARG A 235 -18.27 -1.51 15.53
N GLY A 236 -18.90 -2.05 14.49
CA GLY A 236 -18.54 -3.34 13.88
C GLY A 236 -17.20 -3.38 13.15
N ARG A 237 -16.61 -2.22 12.80
CA ARG A 237 -15.36 -2.12 12.03
C ARG A 237 -14.20 -2.87 12.68
N GLU A 238 -13.31 -3.42 11.83
CA GLU A 238 -12.10 -4.13 12.25
C GLU A 238 -12.35 -5.16 13.37
N LYS A 239 -13.34 -6.02 13.19
CA LYS A 239 -13.72 -7.06 14.15
C LYS A 239 -14.15 -6.46 15.53
N ARG A 240 -14.92 -5.37 15.49
CA ARG A 240 -15.42 -4.65 16.67
C ARG A 240 -14.35 -3.94 17.52
N ARG A 241 -13.19 -3.64 16.95
CA ARG A 241 -12.14 -2.88 17.63
C ARG A 241 -12.63 -1.50 18.10
N PHE A 242 -13.59 -0.92 17.39
CA PHE A 242 -14.16 0.41 17.68
C PHE A 242 -15.43 0.35 18.53
N ASP A 243 -15.77 -0.81 19.09
CA ASP A 243 -16.93 -0.96 19.99
C ASP A 243 -16.65 -0.42 21.39
N ASN A 244 -16.41 0.88 21.45
CA ASN A 244 -16.21 1.60 22.70
C ASN A 244 -16.82 3.02 22.60
N PRO A 245 -17.26 3.61 23.75
CA PRO A 245 -17.98 4.89 23.75
C PRO A 245 -17.17 6.07 23.23
N LYS A 246 -15.85 6.01 23.26
CA LYS A 246 -14.98 7.18 22.97
C LYS A 246 -14.51 7.22 21.52
N GLU A 247 -14.51 6.09 20.80
CA GLU A 247 -13.82 5.97 19.53
C GLU A 247 -14.69 5.44 18.38
N TRP A 248 -15.93 5.03 18.65
CA TRP A 248 -16.78 4.39 17.64
C TRP A 248 -17.00 5.25 16.37
N PHE A 249 -16.96 6.58 16.51
CA PHE A 249 -17.12 7.55 15.42
C PHE A 249 -15.80 8.12 14.90
N LEU A 250 -14.65 7.65 15.38
CA LEU A 250 -13.33 8.11 14.91
C LEU A 250 -12.81 7.27 13.73
N PHE A 251 -11.84 7.79 13.01
CA PHE A 251 -11.18 7.05 11.94
C PHE A 251 -10.37 5.87 12.49
N SER A 252 -10.23 4.84 11.67
CA SER A 252 -9.48 3.65 12.07
C SER A 252 -7.99 3.90 12.26
N ARG A 253 -7.43 4.87 11.55
CA ARG A 253 -6.02 5.21 11.62
C ARG A 253 -5.84 6.71 11.76
N LYS A 254 -4.97 7.10 12.69
CA LYS A 254 -4.62 8.50 12.95
C LYS A 254 -3.48 9.01 12.06
N GLN A 255 -2.89 8.15 11.22
CA GLN A 255 -1.81 8.52 10.31
C GLN A 255 -2.30 9.52 9.27
N GLY A 256 -1.51 10.55 9.01
CA GLY A 256 -1.80 11.54 7.98
C GLY A 256 -2.81 12.63 8.36
N ILE A 257 -3.61 12.46 9.42
CA ILE A 257 -4.63 13.44 9.81
C ILE A 257 -4.01 14.82 10.10
N ASP A 258 -2.85 14.87 10.75
CA ASP A 258 -2.15 16.11 11.08
C ASP A 258 -1.69 16.91 9.85
N GLY A 259 -1.54 16.25 8.71
CA GLY A 259 -1.04 16.87 7.48
C GLY A 259 -2.12 17.28 6.48
N VAL A 260 -3.40 17.08 6.78
CA VAL A 260 -4.47 17.26 5.77
C VAL A 260 -4.62 18.67 5.26
N GLU A 261 -4.33 19.70 6.08
CA GLU A 261 -4.41 21.11 5.71
C GLU A 261 -3.07 21.71 5.25
N GLN A 262 -2.01 20.92 5.24
CA GLN A 262 -0.71 21.42 4.78
C GLN A 262 -0.62 21.35 3.25
N PRO A 263 0.02 22.34 2.60
CA PRO A 263 0.34 22.25 1.18
C PRO A 263 1.12 20.97 0.89
N LYS A 264 0.65 20.20 -0.07
CA LYS A 264 1.21 18.88 -0.35
C LYS A 264 1.07 18.47 -1.81
N ILE A 265 1.93 17.57 -2.24
CA ILE A 265 1.73 16.83 -3.49
C ILE A 265 0.96 15.57 -3.18
N THR A 266 -0.16 15.39 -3.86
CA THR A 266 -1.00 14.21 -3.75
C THR A 266 -0.78 13.27 -4.93
N THR A 267 -0.83 11.96 -4.66
CA THR A 267 -0.76 10.91 -5.67
C THR A 267 -1.71 9.77 -5.28
N PRO A 268 -2.34 9.07 -6.24
CA PRO A 268 -3.06 7.84 -5.93
C PRO A 268 -2.13 6.80 -5.30
N GLU A 269 -2.64 5.99 -4.40
CA GLU A 269 -1.89 4.87 -3.81
C GLU A 269 -1.48 3.85 -4.87
N ILE A 270 -2.38 3.58 -5.83
CA ILE A 270 -2.12 2.73 -7.00
C ILE A 270 -2.27 3.58 -8.24
N SER A 271 -1.21 3.67 -9.05
CA SER A 271 -1.20 4.46 -10.28
C SER A 271 -0.36 3.78 -11.35
N LEU A 272 -0.88 3.70 -12.57
CA LEU A 272 -0.14 3.21 -13.74
C LEU A 272 0.82 4.24 -14.33
N GLY A 273 0.90 5.44 -13.75
CA GLY A 273 1.77 6.51 -14.22
C GLY A 273 2.01 7.58 -13.15
N ALA A 274 2.76 8.60 -13.50
CA ALA A 274 3.06 9.72 -12.60
C ALA A 274 1.85 10.67 -12.49
N ASN A 275 0.78 10.22 -11.85
CA ASN A 275 -0.38 11.03 -11.53
C ASN A 275 -0.13 11.75 -10.20
N MET A 276 0.20 13.01 -10.29
CA MET A 276 0.49 13.87 -9.14
C MET A 276 -0.18 15.21 -9.34
N SER A 277 -0.70 15.78 -8.28
CA SER A 277 -1.29 17.11 -8.23
C SER A 277 -0.86 17.84 -6.97
N PHE A 278 -0.82 19.16 -7.04
CA PHE A 278 -0.59 20.00 -5.86
C PHE A 278 -1.94 20.33 -5.20
N ASP A 279 -2.01 20.12 -3.89
CA ASP A 279 -3.17 20.38 -3.03
C ASP A 279 -2.78 21.34 -1.93
#